data_94910b517aadecf44f650eb80dc9eacb
#
_entry.id   94910b517aadecf44f650eb80dc9eacb
#
_cell.length_a   1.000
_cell.length_b   1.000
_cell.length_c   1.000
_cell.angle_alpha   90.00
_cell.angle_beta   90.00
_cell.angle_gamma   90.00
#
_symmetry.space_group_name_H-M   'P 1'
#
loop_
_entity.id
_entity.type
_entity.pdbx_description
1 polymer ?
#
loop_
_entity_poly.entity_id
_entity_poly.type
_entity_poly.pdbx_seq_one_letter_code
_entity_poly.pdbx_strand_id
1 'polypeptide(L)'
;MRTKEKHGIPISILCTLSGRSRQAYYKQLHHKEKSQVEGELIIQQVMDYRKVQKRLGTCKLLWLMAPFLKQQEIAIGRDSMFTLLRLNGLLVGKVKSNKPRTTDSNHWMKKHPNLIQNLTPVMAGGLWVSDITYINLSQGHSFLSLVTDAYSRKIVGFHLSEHLTAAGPVKALEMAIGACGDTEGLIHHSDRGSQYCCNDYVGILQENKISISMTQSGDPRDNAIAERVNGILKSELLEDVYTDVRAAGICVARAVETYNYLRPHTSLDMLTPALAHSKVNQLKHHWTSPYQRKLKREASMKGNQT
;
A
#
# COMPACT_ATOMS: atom_id res chain seq x y z
N MET A 1 19.44 41.77 6.46
CA MET A 1 19.05 43.01 5.74
C MET A 1 17.62 43.46 5.94
N ARG A 2 16.62 42.55 6.05
CA ARG A 2 15.20 42.93 6.15
C ARG A 2 14.77 43.69 7.41
N THR A 3 15.45 43.54 8.56
CA THR A 3 15.10 44.25 9.81
C THR A 3 15.57 45.71 9.84
N LYS A 4 16.62 46.05 9.07
CA LYS A 4 17.15 47.43 9.00
C LYS A 4 16.23 48.36 8.20
N GLU A 5 15.52 47.81 7.20
CA GLU A 5 14.66 48.61 6.32
C GLU A 5 13.29 48.95 6.94
N LYS A 6 12.82 48.17 7.92
CA LYS A 6 11.47 48.42 8.53
C LYS A 6 11.44 49.40 9.71
N HIS A 7 12.55 49.55 10.47
CA HIS A 7 12.52 50.34 11.70
C HIS A 7 13.77 51.20 11.99
N GLY A 8 14.75 51.27 11.07
CA GLY A 8 15.94 52.13 11.23
C GLY A 8 16.90 51.75 12.38
N ILE A 9 16.62 50.69 13.14
CA ILE A 9 17.43 50.27 14.30
C ILE A 9 18.63 49.43 13.86
N PRO A 10 19.87 49.80 14.24
CA PRO A 10 21.06 49.02 13.92
C PRO A 10 21.01 47.59 14.49
N ILE A 11 21.46 46.59 13.71
CA ILE A 11 21.48 45.17 14.12
C ILE A 11 22.30 44.97 15.41
N SER A 12 23.34 45.80 15.64
CA SER A 12 24.11 45.79 16.90
C SER A 12 23.26 46.02 18.13
N ILE A 13 22.37 47.02 18.09
CA ILE A 13 21.48 47.34 19.19
C ILE A 13 20.45 46.21 19.42
N LEU A 14 19.88 45.65 18.34
CA LEU A 14 18.95 44.52 18.43
C LEU A 14 19.63 43.28 19.02
N CYS A 15 20.86 43.02 18.66
CA CYS A 15 21.65 41.91 19.22
C CYS A 15 21.92 42.10 20.71
N THR A 16 22.31 43.31 21.13
CA THR A 16 22.55 43.64 22.55
C THR A 16 21.26 43.48 23.37
N LEU A 17 20.13 44.00 22.89
CA LEU A 17 18.81 43.90 23.57
C LEU A 17 18.34 42.44 23.68
N SER A 18 18.65 41.58 22.69
CA SER A 18 18.25 40.15 22.68
C SER A 18 19.26 39.25 23.39
N GLY A 19 20.37 39.77 23.93
CA GLY A 19 21.42 39.00 24.59
C GLY A 19 22.20 38.08 23.62
N ARG A 20 22.22 38.40 22.31
CA ARG A 20 22.87 37.60 21.28
C ARG A 20 24.05 38.32 20.63
N SER A 21 25.10 37.59 20.26
CA SER A 21 26.19 38.19 19.47
C SER A 21 25.76 38.43 18.03
N ARG A 22 26.35 39.43 17.36
CA ARG A 22 26.16 39.67 15.92
C ARG A 22 26.52 38.44 15.09
N GLN A 23 27.56 37.70 15.48
CA GLN A 23 27.99 36.46 14.85
C GLN A 23 26.89 35.38 14.92
N ALA A 24 26.27 35.19 16.10
CA ALA A 24 25.15 34.24 16.27
C ALA A 24 23.93 34.64 15.41
N TYR A 25 23.64 35.96 15.30
CA TYR A 25 22.57 36.45 14.44
C TYR A 25 22.79 36.10 12.96
N TYR A 26 23.96 36.43 12.41
CA TYR A 26 24.26 36.11 10.99
C TYR A 26 24.32 34.61 10.74
N LYS A 27 24.89 33.82 11.65
CA LYS A 27 24.89 32.36 11.56
C LYS A 27 23.47 31.81 11.51
N GLN A 28 22.59 32.33 12.35
CA GLN A 28 21.17 31.92 12.33
C GLN A 28 20.46 32.34 11.03
N LEU A 29 20.76 33.55 10.51
CA LEU A 29 20.19 34.00 9.24
C LEU A 29 20.60 33.12 8.07
N HIS A 30 21.89 32.83 7.90
CA HIS A 30 22.40 31.91 6.90
C HIS A 30 21.81 30.50 7.04
N HIS A 31 21.71 30.00 8.27
CA HIS A 31 21.09 28.69 8.51
C HIS A 31 19.61 28.69 8.07
N LYS A 32 18.88 29.77 8.35
CA LYS A 32 17.48 29.92 7.95
C LYS A 32 17.33 30.00 6.43
N GLU A 33 18.17 30.78 5.75
CA GLU A 33 18.19 30.89 4.28
C GLU A 33 18.49 29.52 3.65
N LYS A 34 19.55 28.84 4.10
CA LYS A 34 19.89 27.50 3.66
C LYS A 34 18.74 26.52 3.85
N SER A 35 18.16 26.47 5.06
CA SER A 35 17.02 25.59 5.38
C SER A 35 15.78 25.89 4.53
N GLN A 36 15.56 27.14 4.14
CA GLN A 36 14.47 27.52 3.24
C GLN A 36 14.70 26.96 1.83
N VAL A 37 15.89 27.12 1.27
CA VAL A 37 16.25 26.60 -0.06
C VAL A 37 16.18 25.07 -0.08
N GLU A 38 16.74 24.41 0.95
CA GLU A 38 16.65 22.96 1.08
C GLU A 38 15.19 22.49 1.17
N GLY A 39 14.35 23.20 1.91
CA GLY A 39 12.91 22.92 2.00
C GLY A 39 12.18 23.04 0.66
N GLU A 40 12.49 24.08 -0.12
CA GLU A 40 11.90 24.28 -1.45
C GLU A 40 12.31 23.16 -2.42
N LEU A 41 13.57 22.74 -2.41
CA LEU A 41 14.06 21.61 -3.21
C LEU A 41 13.36 20.30 -2.84
N ILE A 42 13.18 20.04 -1.53
CA ILE A 42 12.45 18.87 -1.05
C ILE A 42 10.99 18.90 -1.52
N ILE A 43 10.31 20.04 -1.41
CA ILE A 43 8.91 20.19 -1.82
C ILE A 43 8.77 19.95 -3.33
N GLN A 44 9.65 20.50 -4.15
CA GLN A 44 9.65 20.26 -5.59
C GLN A 44 9.77 18.77 -5.91
N GLN A 45 10.71 18.08 -5.28
CA GLN A 45 10.91 16.64 -5.46
C GLN A 45 9.70 15.82 -4.98
N VAL A 46 9.05 16.21 -3.88
CA VAL A 46 7.81 15.59 -3.41
C VAL A 46 6.69 15.73 -4.43
N MET A 47 6.55 16.92 -5.05
CA MET A 47 5.54 17.15 -6.07
C MET A 47 5.79 16.29 -7.31
N ASP A 48 7.05 16.08 -7.71
CA ASP A 48 7.41 15.22 -8.84
C ASP A 48 7.04 13.75 -8.57
N TYR A 49 7.36 13.21 -7.39
CA TYR A 49 6.90 11.86 -7.01
C TYR A 49 5.36 11.74 -7.01
N ARG A 50 4.66 12.79 -6.58
CA ARG A 50 3.20 12.78 -6.49
C ARG A 50 2.48 12.96 -7.81
N LYS A 51 3.16 13.35 -8.89
CA LYS A 51 2.60 13.27 -10.25
C LYS A 51 2.22 11.83 -10.62
N VAL A 52 3.00 10.84 -10.15
CA VAL A 52 2.76 9.41 -10.40
C VAL A 52 2.00 8.74 -9.25
N GLN A 53 2.36 9.07 -8.01
CA GLN A 53 1.79 8.47 -6.79
C GLN A 53 1.16 9.56 -5.92
N LYS A 54 -0.05 10.02 -6.30
CA LYS A 54 -0.72 11.23 -5.76
C LYS A 54 -0.75 11.31 -4.23
N ARG A 55 -0.99 10.19 -3.56
CA ARG A 55 -1.13 10.13 -2.09
C ARG A 55 0.01 9.34 -1.43
N LEU A 56 1.23 9.44 -1.97
CA LEU A 56 2.42 8.80 -1.38
C LEU A 56 2.73 9.41 -0.02
N GLY A 57 2.80 8.56 1.03
CA GLY A 57 2.99 8.99 2.41
C GLY A 57 4.44 9.38 2.74
N THR A 58 4.63 10.23 3.75
CA THR A 58 5.90 10.84 4.15
C THR A 58 7.07 9.87 4.32
N CYS A 59 6.86 8.70 4.98
CA CYS A 59 7.95 7.74 5.21
C CYS A 59 8.46 7.11 3.91
N LYS A 60 7.55 6.84 2.96
CA LYS A 60 7.93 6.31 1.65
C LYS A 60 8.61 7.37 0.78
N LEU A 61 8.12 8.63 0.84
CA LEU A 61 8.78 9.76 0.19
C LEU A 61 10.22 9.91 0.69
N LEU A 62 10.43 9.92 2.00
CA LEU A 62 11.76 10.05 2.60
C LEU A 62 12.69 8.93 2.13
N TRP A 63 12.18 7.70 2.03
CA TRP A 63 12.95 6.57 1.54
C TRP A 63 13.31 6.70 0.05
N LEU A 64 12.34 7.05 -0.81
CA LEU A 64 12.56 7.24 -2.25
C LEU A 64 13.49 8.40 -2.55
N MET A 65 13.43 9.45 -1.73
CA MET A 65 14.25 10.66 -1.89
C MET A 65 15.67 10.49 -1.33
N ALA A 66 15.99 9.40 -0.63
CA ALA A 66 17.29 9.22 0.00
C ALA A 66 18.49 9.44 -0.95
N PRO A 67 18.49 8.94 -2.22
CA PRO A 67 19.58 9.22 -3.16
C PRO A 67 19.68 10.71 -3.52
N PHE A 68 18.55 11.38 -3.76
CA PHE A 68 18.49 12.82 -4.07
C PHE A 68 18.99 13.64 -2.88
N LEU A 69 18.52 13.36 -1.67
CA LEU A 69 18.95 14.06 -0.44
C LEU A 69 20.43 13.92 -0.22
N LYS A 70 20.99 12.73 -0.44
CA LYS A 70 22.44 12.49 -0.38
C LYS A 70 23.21 13.29 -1.42
N GLN A 71 22.74 13.34 -2.64
CA GLN A 71 23.36 14.10 -3.75
C GLN A 71 23.37 15.61 -3.47
N GLN A 72 22.30 16.13 -2.85
CA GLN A 72 22.18 17.56 -2.51
C GLN A 72 22.77 17.89 -1.12
N GLU A 73 23.40 16.95 -0.43
CA GLU A 73 23.94 17.09 0.94
C GLU A 73 22.90 17.61 1.94
N ILE A 74 21.61 17.27 1.73
CA ILE A 74 20.52 17.66 2.60
C ILE A 74 20.29 16.59 3.67
N ALA A 75 20.41 16.96 4.94
CA ALA A 75 20.11 16.10 6.07
C ALA A 75 18.75 16.44 6.67
N ILE A 76 17.73 15.60 6.40
CA ILE A 76 16.39 15.76 6.98
C ILE A 76 15.93 14.45 7.63
N GLY A 77 15.51 14.53 8.89
CA GLY A 77 14.93 13.41 9.62
C GLY A 77 13.42 13.27 9.35
N ARG A 78 12.88 12.13 9.79
CA ARG A 78 11.45 11.80 9.63
C ARG A 78 10.54 12.92 10.15
N ASP A 79 10.74 13.36 11.38
CA ASP A 79 9.84 14.32 12.05
C ASP A 79 9.94 15.71 11.44
N SER A 80 11.13 16.11 11.00
CA SER A 80 11.35 17.36 10.25
C SER A 80 10.65 17.30 8.88
N MET A 81 10.69 16.16 8.20
CA MET A 81 9.97 15.95 6.94
C MET A 81 8.44 16.01 7.14
N PHE A 82 7.90 15.43 8.21
CA PHE A 82 6.48 15.59 8.56
C PHE A 82 6.11 17.04 8.82
N THR A 83 6.95 17.77 9.53
CA THR A 83 6.75 19.20 9.82
C THR A 83 6.77 20.05 8.55
N LEU A 84 7.76 19.82 7.67
CA LEU A 84 7.88 20.50 6.39
C LEU A 84 6.62 20.29 5.52
N LEU A 85 6.18 19.04 5.37
CA LEU A 85 4.97 18.73 4.60
C LEU A 85 3.70 19.30 5.23
N ARG A 86 3.60 19.33 6.57
CA ARG A 86 2.46 19.93 7.27
C ARG A 86 2.38 21.43 7.01
N LEU A 87 3.50 22.14 7.12
CA LEU A 87 3.55 23.59 6.90
C LEU A 87 3.20 23.99 5.46
N ASN A 88 3.42 23.08 4.51
CA ASN A 88 3.08 23.29 3.10
C ASN A 88 1.73 22.67 2.69
N GLY A 89 0.91 22.18 3.63
CA GLY A 89 -0.39 21.56 3.31
C GLY A 89 -0.31 20.24 2.54
N LEU A 90 0.86 19.58 2.57
CA LEU A 90 1.16 18.39 1.77
C LEU A 90 1.07 17.07 2.56
N LEU A 91 0.53 17.08 3.78
CA LEU A 91 0.24 15.81 4.48
C LEU A 91 -0.94 15.08 3.84
N VAL A 92 -0.75 13.78 3.62
CA VAL A 92 -1.85 12.92 3.14
C VAL A 92 -2.82 12.65 4.28
N GLY A 93 -4.06 13.11 4.13
CA GLY A 93 -5.16 12.86 5.08
C GLY A 93 -5.68 11.41 4.98
N LYS A 94 -6.36 10.96 6.03
CA LYS A 94 -7.09 9.68 5.99
C LYS A 94 -8.29 9.81 5.05
N VAL A 95 -8.40 8.88 4.10
CA VAL A 95 -9.61 8.78 3.26
C VAL A 95 -10.71 8.13 4.10
N LYS A 96 -11.86 8.78 4.19
CA LYS A 96 -13.06 8.18 4.79
C LYS A 96 -13.55 7.08 3.85
N SER A 97 -13.62 5.85 4.34
CA SER A 97 -14.11 4.70 3.57
C SER A 97 -15.55 4.42 3.98
N ASN A 98 -16.50 4.69 3.09
CA ASN A 98 -17.81 4.05 3.16
C ASN A 98 -17.64 2.67 2.53
N LYS A 99 -17.87 1.60 3.31
CA LYS A 99 -17.77 0.21 2.83
C LYS A 99 -19.16 -0.34 2.60
N PRO A 100 -19.70 -0.39 1.39
CA PRO A 100 -20.87 -1.22 1.12
C PRO A 100 -20.49 -2.69 1.28
N ARG A 101 -21.43 -3.48 1.73
CA ARG A 101 -21.27 -4.94 1.86
C ARG A 101 -21.43 -5.57 0.47
N THR A 102 -20.37 -6.18 -0.04
CA THR A 102 -20.32 -6.75 -1.41
C THR A 102 -20.39 -8.28 -1.43
N THR A 103 -20.25 -8.95 -0.29
CA THR A 103 -20.20 -10.41 -0.21
C THR A 103 -21.51 -10.97 0.26
N ASP A 104 -22.16 -11.76 -0.59
CA ASP A 104 -23.24 -12.68 -0.21
C ASP A 104 -22.63 -14.09 -0.01
N SER A 105 -22.44 -14.46 1.25
CA SER A 105 -21.94 -15.79 1.64
C SER A 105 -23.06 -16.78 2.00
N ASN A 106 -24.33 -16.36 1.91
CA ASN A 106 -25.48 -17.18 2.28
C ASN A 106 -26.13 -17.83 1.03
N HIS A 107 -25.35 -18.63 0.31
CA HIS A 107 -25.78 -19.35 -0.88
C HIS A 107 -25.57 -20.87 -0.70
N TRP A 108 -26.18 -21.68 -1.54
CA TRP A 108 -26.17 -23.16 -1.50
C TRP A 108 -24.89 -23.83 -2.03
N MET A 109 -24.03 -23.08 -2.77
CA MET A 109 -22.83 -23.62 -3.40
C MET A 109 -21.83 -24.16 -2.37
N LYS A 110 -21.02 -25.13 -2.79
CA LYS A 110 -20.01 -25.79 -1.95
C LYS A 110 -18.97 -24.79 -1.45
N LYS A 111 -18.71 -24.80 -0.16
CA LYS A 111 -17.66 -24.03 0.50
C LYS A 111 -16.47 -24.91 0.81
N HIS A 112 -15.26 -24.39 0.57
CA HIS A 112 -14.01 -25.12 0.79
C HIS A 112 -13.41 -24.77 2.16
N PRO A 113 -12.58 -25.67 2.76
CA PRO A 113 -11.95 -25.42 4.05
C PRO A 113 -10.93 -24.30 3.98
N ASN A 114 -10.58 -23.70 5.12
CA ASN A 114 -9.47 -22.77 5.23
C ASN A 114 -8.14 -23.52 5.39
N LEU A 115 -7.31 -23.50 4.36
CA LEU A 115 -6.01 -24.18 4.33
C LEU A 115 -4.87 -23.30 4.85
N ILE A 116 -5.12 -21.99 5.11
CA ILE A 116 -4.06 -21.01 5.35
C ILE A 116 -3.98 -20.50 6.79
N GLN A 117 -4.74 -21.05 7.72
CA GLN A 117 -4.78 -20.54 9.12
C GLN A 117 -3.40 -20.42 9.76
N ASN A 118 -2.50 -21.36 9.49
CA ASN A 118 -1.13 -21.42 10.03
C ASN A 118 -0.06 -21.28 8.94
N LEU A 119 -0.46 -20.99 7.70
CA LEU A 119 0.45 -20.92 6.58
C LEU A 119 1.12 -19.54 6.55
N THR A 120 2.44 -19.54 6.46
CA THR A 120 3.23 -18.35 6.15
C THR A 120 3.94 -18.62 4.83
N PRO A 121 3.57 -17.94 3.74
CA PRO A 121 4.22 -18.15 2.46
C PRO A 121 5.69 -17.75 2.53
N VAL A 122 6.58 -18.57 2.00
CA VAL A 122 8.04 -18.38 2.01
C VAL A 122 8.61 -18.00 0.65
N MET A 123 7.80 -18.16 -0.40
CA MET A 123 8.16 -17.86 -1.78
C MET A 123 6.93 -17.37 -2.56
N ALA A 124 7.17 -16.69 -3.67
CA ALA A 124 6.14 -16.34 -4.63
C ALA A 124 5.55 -17.62 -5.28
N GLY A 125 4.27 -17.56 -5.68
CA GLY A 125 3.57 -18.69 -6.29
C GLY A 125 3.07 -19.76 -5.28
N GLY A 126 3.33 -19.61 -3.98
CA GLY A 126 2.83 -20.55 -2.97
C GLY A 126 1.40 -20.30 -2.49
N LEU A 127 1.00 -19.03 -2.46
CA LEU A 127 -0.32 -18.62 -2.00
C LEU A 127 -0.80 -17.38 -2.75
N TRP A 128 -1.94 -17.46 -3.40
CA TRP A 128 -2.68 -16.33 -3.92
C TRP A 128 -3.90 -16.01 -3.06
N VAL A 129 -4.19 -14.73 -2.90
CA VAL A 129 -5.39 -14.23 -2.22
C VAL A 129 -6.19 -13.38 -3.18
N SER A 130 -7.50 -13.56 -3.20
CA SER A 130 -8.40 -12.85 -4.11
C SER A 130 -9.49 -12.12 -3.36
N ASP A 131 -9.89 -10.98 -3.91
CA ASP A 131 -11.00 -10.17 -3.41
C ASP A 131 -11.57 -9.30 -4.52
N ILE A 132 -12.85 -8.93 -4.38
CA ILE A 132 -13.55 -8.02 -5.29
C ILE A 132 -13.78 -6.71 -4.56
N THR A 133 -13.47 -5.61 -5.22
CA THR A 133 -13.80 -4.29 -4.70
C THR A 133 -14.53 -3.46 -5.76
N TYR A 134 -15.43 -2.57 -5.35
CA TYR A 134 -16.10 -1.67 -6.28
C TYR A 134 -15.29 -0.41 -6.52
N ILE A 135 -15.44 0.14 -7.72
CA ILE A 135 -14.90 1.41 -8.16
C ILE A 135 -16.10 2.33 -8.49
N ASN A 136 -16.10 3.52 -7.91
CA ASN A 136 -17.20 4.46 -8.13
C ASN A 136 -17.14 5.08 -9.52
N LEU A 137 -18.27 5.11 -10.19
CA LEU A 137 -18.47 5.83 -11.43
C LEU A 137 -19.42 7.00 -11.17
N SER A 138 -19.47 7.96 -12.09
CA SER A 138 -20.45 9.06 -12.05
C SER A 138 -21.90 8.56 -12.03
N GLN A 139 -22.14 7.40 -12.62
CA GLN A 139 -23.40 6.67 -12.55
C GLN A 139 -23.11 5.21 -12.15
N GLY A 140 -23.38 4.87 -10.87
CA GLY A 140 -23.25 3.52 -10.36
C GLY A 140 -21.80 3.10 -9.99
N HIS A 141 -21.50 1.83 -10.19
CA HIS A 141 -20.23 1.23 -9.79
C HIS A 141 -19.75 0.23 -10.85
N SER A 142 -18.45 0.04 -10.93
CA SER A 142 -17.81 -1.11 -11.55
C SER A 142 -17.09 -1.94 -10.49
N PHE A 143 -16.71 -3.17 -10.83
CA PHE A 143 -16.18 -4.16 -9.89
C PHE A 143 -14.77 -4.59 -10.31
N LEU A 144 -13.82 -4.32 -9.46
CA LEU A 144 -12.42 -4.70 -9.66
C LEU A 144 -12.13 -5.99 -8.92
N SER A 145 -11.86 -7.05 -9.67
CA SER A 145 -11.38 -8.34 -9.17
C SER A 145 -9.87 -8.35 -9.17
N LEU A 146 -9.25 -8.73 -8.05
CA LEU A 146 -7.80 -8.81 -7.89
C LEU A 146 -7.38 -10.22 -7.46
N VAL A 147 -6.27 -10.69 -8.01
CA VAL A 147 -5.51 -11.85 -7.53
C VAL A 147 -4.14 -11.34 -7.11
N THR A 148 -3.77 -11.57 -5.85
CA THR A 148 -2.54 -11.05 -5.24
C THR A 148 -1.70 -12.19 -4.68
N ASP A 149 -0.43 -12.23 -5.03
CA ASP A 149 0.53 -13.13 -4.39
C ASP A 149 0.77 -12.74 -2.94
N ALA A 150 0.51 -13.66 -2.03
CA ALA A 150 0.53 -13.37 -0.59
C ALA A 150 1.94 -13.18 -0.02
N TYR A 151 2.98 -13.73 -0.65
CA TYR A 151 4.36 -13.53 -0.24
C TYR A 151 4.87 -12.15 -0.64
N SER A 152 4.80 -11.83 -1.91
CA SER A 152 5.36 -10.60 -2.50
C SER A 152 4.42 -9.40 -2.47
N ARG A 153 3.13 -9.60 -2.21
CA ARG A 153 2.07 -8.60 -2.35
C ARG A 153 1.84 -8.14 -3.79
N LYS A 154 2.46 -8.78 -4.78
CA LYS A 154 2.29 -8.45 -6.19
C LYS A 154 0.89 -8.81 -6.65
N ILE A 155 0.23 -7.88 -7.32
CA ILE A 155 -1.01 -8.16 -8.04
C ILE A 155 -0.61 -8.93 -9.29
N VAL A 156 -1.00 -10.20 -9.37
CA VAL A 156 -0.65 -11.13 -10.45
C VAL A 156 -1.76 -11.26 -11.48
N GLY A 157 -3.00 -10.91 -11.11
CA GLY A 157 -4.12 -10.85 -12.02
C GLY A 157 -5.13 -9.81 -11.58
N PHE A 158 -5.79 -9.14 -12.54
CA PHE A 158 -6.86 -8.20 -12.26
C PHE A 158 -7.82 -8.05 -13.43
N HIS A 159 -9.07 -7.72 -13.13
CA HIS A 159 -10.06 -7.40 -14.15
C HIS A 159 -11.10 -6.42 -13.60
N LEU A 160 -11.46 -5.40 -14.39
CA LEU A 160 -12.54 -4.47 -14.08
C LEU A 160 -13.78 -4.83 -14.89
N SER A 161 -14.89 -5.11 -14.21
CA SER A 161 -16.17 -5.49 -14.79
C SER A 161 -17.26 -4.46 -14.51
N GLU A 162 -18.22 -4.33 -15.41
CA GLU A 162 -19.42 -3.49 -15.20
C GLU A 162 -20.40 -4.13 -14.21
N HIS A 163 -20.41 -5.46 -14.14
CA HIS A 163 -21.35 -6.21 -13.31
C HIS A 163 -20.63 -7.10 -12.30
N LEU A 164 -21.26 -7.30 -11.15
CA LEU A 164 -20.77 -8.20 -10.09
C LEU A 164 -21.12 -9.67 -10.41
N THR A 165 -20.54 -10.19 -11.47
CA THR A 165 -20.68 -11.59 -11.90
C THR A 165 -19.40 -12.37 -11.67
N ALA A 166 -19.42 -13.69 -11.81
CA ALA A 166 -18.25 -14.54 -11.74
C ALA A 166 -17.24 -14.29 -12.87
N ALA A 167 -17.67 -13.74 -14.01
CA ALA A 167 -16.81 -13.49 -15.16
C ALA A 167 -15.62 -12.55 -14.85
N GLY A 168 -15.81 -11.58 -13.92
CA GLY A 168 -14.72 -10.69 -13.51
C GLY A 168 -13.59 -11.43 -12.79
N PRO A 169 -13.87 -12.12 -11.67
CA PRO A 169 -12.90 -12.98 -10.99
C PRO A 169 -12.26 -14.04 -11.89
N VAL A 170 -13.05 -14.68 -12.78
CA VAL A 170 -12.53 -15.67 -13.75
C VAL A 170 -11.44 -15.05 -14.62
N LYS A 171 -11.69 -13.91 -15.25
CA LYS A 171 -10.69 -13.22 -16.09
C LYS A 171 -9.45 -12.79 -15.31
N ALA A 172 -9.62 -12.36 -14.06
CA ALA A 172 -8.49 -12.02 -13.19
C ALA A 172 -7.65 -13.27 -12.84
N LEU A 173 -8.31 -14.41 -12.61
CA LEU A 173 -7.64 -15.69 -12.34
C LEU A 173 -6.91 -16.23 -13.59
N GLU A 174 -7.54 -16.20 -14.75
CA GLU A 174 -6.93 -16.60 -16.03
C GLU A 174 -5.68 -15.76 -16.34
N MET A 175 -5.74 -14.43 -16.11
CA MET A 175 -4.58 -13.55 -16.23
C MET A 175 -3.44 -13.99 -15.29
N ALA A 176 -3.76 -14.32 -14.03
CA ALA A 176 -2.78 -14.73 -13.04
C ALA A 176 -2.12 -16.06 -13.42
N ILE A 177 -2.91 -17.05 -13.85
CA ILE A 177 -2.45 -18.37 -14.29
C ILE A 177 -1.56 -18.22 -15.52
N GLY A 178 -1.99 -17.46 -16.53
CA GLY A 178 -1.21 -17.23 -17.76
C GLY A 178 0.15 -16.57 -17.51
N ALA A 179 0.29 -15.79 -16.43
CA ALA A 179 1.55 -15.15 -16.05
C ALA A 179 2.43 -16.00 -15.11
N CYS A 180 1.88 -17.08 -14.49
CA CYS A 180 2.57 -17.83 -13.45
C CYS A 180 3.53 -18.89 -14.03
N GLY A 181 3.20 -19.49 -15.16
CA GLY A 181 3.95 -20.58 -15.79
C GLY A 181 3.73 -21.95 -15.13
N ASP A 182 3.86 -22.08 -13.82
CA ASP A 182 3.60 -23.30 -13.05
C ASP A 182 2.74 -23.00 -11.83
N THR A 183 1.71 -23.81 -11.62
CA THR A 183 0.73 -23.67 -10.53
C THR A 183 0.77 -24.86 -9.56
N GLU A 184 1.73 -25.76 -9.68
CA GLU A 184 1.84 -26.92 -8.81
C GLU A 184 2.10 -26.50 -7.35
N GLY A 185 1.28 -27.02 -6.44
CA GLY A 185 1.35 -26.69 -5.01
C GLY A 185 0.80 -25.31 -4.62
N LEU A 186 0.31 -24.52 -5.58
CA LEU A 186 -0.31 -23.22 -5.31
C LEU A 186 -1.64 -23.39 -4.55
N ILE A 187 -1.83 -22.56 -3.54
CA ILE A 187 -3.10 -22.43 -2.83
C ILE A 187 -3.74 -21.10 -3.26
N HIS A 188 -5.01 -21.15 -3.65
CA HIS A 188 -5.82 -19.96 -3.89
C HIS A 188 -6.80 -19.76 -2.75
N HIS A 189 -6.77 -18.59 -2.11
CA HIS A 189 -7.63 -18.22 -0.98
C HIS A 189 -8.54 -17.05 -1.32
N SER A 190 -9.83 -17.18 -1.01
CA SER A 190 -10.83 -16.13 -1.20
C SER A 190 -11.84 -16.10 -0.06
N ASP A 191 -12.72 -15.12 -0.07
CA ASP A 191 -13.93 -15.17 0.74
C ASP A 191 -14.91 -16.23 0.17
N ARG A 192 -16.09 -16.36 0.81
CA ARG A 192 -17.16 -17.29 0.40
C ARG A 192 -18.19 -16.62 -0.51
N GLY A 193 -17.83 -15.61 -1.26
CA GLY A 193 -18.73 -14.98 -2.23
C GLY A 193 -19.15 -15.97 -3.32
N SER A 194 -20.39 -15.84 -3.80
CA SER A 194 -20.93 -16.72 -4.85
C SER A 194 -20.06 -16.76 -6.10
N GLN A 195 -19.35 -15.69 -6.39
CA GLN A 195 -18.43 -15.55 -7.53
C GLN A 195 -17.25 -16.52 -7.45
N TYR A 196 -16.76 -16.82 -6.23
CA TYR A 196 -15.64 -17.73 -6.00
C TYR A 196 -16.08 -19.19 -5.79
N CYS A 197 -17.36 -19.40 -5.47
CA CYS A 197 -17.95 -20.73 -5.28
C CYS A 197 -18.60 -21.32 -6.53
N CYS A 198 -18.72 -20.55 -7.63
CA CYS A 198 -19.35 -21.00 -8.87
C CYS A 198 -18.49 -22.07 -9.58
N ASN A 199 -19.16 -22.91 -10.37
CA ASN A 199 -18.52 -24.03 -11.08
C ASN A 199 -17.41 -23.56 -12.03
N ASP A 200 -17.63 -22.44 -12.74
CA ASP A 200 -16.64 -21.91 -13.69
C ASP A 200 -15.32 -21.55 -12.99
N TYR A 201 -15.41 -20.85 -11.86
CA TYR A 201 -14.23 -20.43 -11.10
C TYR A 201 -13.52 -21.63 -10.45
N VAL A 202 -14.29 -22.51 -9.82
CA VAL A 202 -13.79 -23.74 -9.18
C VAL A 202 -13.19 -24.68 -10.21
N GLY A 203 -13.82 -24.83 -11.39
CA GLY A 203 -13.33 -25.65 -12.50
C GLY A 203 -11.94 -25.21 -12.96
N ILE A 204 -11.72 -23.91 -13.19
CA ILE A 204 -10.40 -23.39 -13.60
C ILE A 204 -9.33 -23.69 -12.55
N LEU A 205 -9.64 -23.54 -11.25
CA LEU A 205 -8.70 -23.87 -10.18
C LEU A 205 -8.32 -25.36 -10.18
N GLN A 206 -9.32 -26.24 -10.36
CA GLN A 206 -9.12 -27.69 -10.40
C GLN A 206 -8.34 -28.14 -11.64
N GLU A 207 -8.67 -27.64 -12.83
CA GLU A 207 -7.97 -27.91 -14.08
C GLU A 207 -6.48 -27.54 -13.99
N ASN A 208 -6.17 -26.45 -13.27
CA ASN A 208 -4.81 -26.01 -13.05
C ASN A 208 -4.16 -26.57 -11.76
N LYS A 209 -4.78 -27.57 -11.11
CA LYS A 209 -4.28 -28.25 -9.89
C LYS A 209 -4.02 -27.28 -8.72
N ILE A 210 -4.74 -26.17 -8.66
CA ILE A 210 -4.63 -25.18 -7.62
C ILE A 210 -5.53 -25.59 -6.44
N SER A 211 -4.96 -25.65 -5.24
CA SER A 211 -5.70 -25.99 -4.02
C SER A 211 -6.63 -24.83 -3.61
N ILE A 212 -7.91 -25.16 -3.34
CA ILE A 212 -8.94 -24.16 -3.02
C ILE A 212 -9.04 -23.99 -1.52
N SER A 213 -8.92 -22.74 -1.06
CA SER A 213 -9.06 -22.33 0.33
C SER A 213 -10.06 -21.17 0.45
N MET A 214 -10.91 -21.19 1.47
CA MET A 214 -11.87 -20.10 1.72
C MET A 214 -11.88 -19.69 3.18
N THR A 215 -12.23 -18.42 3.45
CA THR A 215 -12.42 -17.92 4.81
C THR A 215 -13.44 -18.79 5.56
N GLN A 216 -13.29 -19.01 6.86
CA GLN A 216 -14.27 -19.80 7.64
C GLN A 216 -15.33 -18.93 8.29
N SER A 217 -14.97 -17.71 8.64
CA SER A 217 -15.83 -16.73 9.26
C SER A 217 -15.95 -15.47 8.38
N GLY A 218 -16.90 -14.62 8.67
CA GLY A 218 -16.94 -13.27 8.09
C GLY A 218 -15.88 -12.32 8.68
N ASP A 219 -14.80 -12.86 9.30
CA ASP A 219 -13.75 -12.05 9.91
C ASP A 219 -12.83 -11.48 8.81
N PRO A 220 -12.73 -10.15 8.68
CA PRO A 220 -11.83 -9.51 7.73
C PRO A 220 -10.37 -9.96 7.84
N ARG A 221 -9.96 -10.47 9.00
CA ARG A 221 -8.60 -10.97 9.23
C ARG A 221 -8.27 -12.22 8.42
N ASP A 222 -9.28 -12.97 8.00
CA ASP A 222 -9.09 -14.19 7.21
C ASP A 222 -8.57 -13.89 5.80
N ASN A 223 -8.87 -12.68 5.23
CA ASN A 223 -8.36 -12.21 3.94
C ASN A 223 -7.67 -10.84 4.01
N ALA A 224 -6.97 -10.57 5.11
CA ALA A 224 -6.39 -9.26 5.42
C ALA A 224 -5.39 -8.73 4.36
N ILE A 225 -4.73 -9.62 3.61
CA ILE A 225 -3.77 -9.25 2.56
C ILE A 225 -4.51 -8.64 1.37
N ALA A 226 -5.53 -9.31 0.85
CA ALA A 226 -6.32 -8.82 -0.27
C ALA A 226 -7.05 -7.51 0.08
N GLU A 227 -7.68 -7.44 1.27
CA GLU A 227 -8.28 -6.20 1.76
C GLU A 227 -7.27 -5.03 1.85
N ARG A 228 -6.04 -5.33 2.31
CA ARG A 228 -4.99 -4.30 2.40
C ARG A 228 -4.57 -3.80 1.02
N VAL A 229 -4.43 -4.67 0.03
CA VAL A 229 -4.09 -4.30 -1.35
C VAL A 229 -5.19 -3.42 -1.95
N ASN A 230 -6.46 -3.84 -1.83
CA ASN A 230 -7.62 -3.06 -2.23
C ASN A 230 -7.64 -1.68 -1.57
N GLY A 231 -7.40 -1.64 -0.26
CA GLY A 231 -7.33 -0.39 0.50
C GLY A 231 -6.21 0.55 0.02
N ILE A 232 -5.04 0.02 -0.36
CA ILE A 232 -3.94 0.81 -0.91
C ILE A 232 -4.29 1.37 -2.29
N LEU A 233 -4.80 0.55 -3.20
CA LEU A 233 -5.21 1.02 -4.52
C LEU A 233 -6.21 2.17 -4.41
N LYS A 234 -7.28 1.99 -3.64
CA LYS A 234 -8.31 3.01 -3.45
C LYS A 234 -7.82 4.28 -2.75
N SER A 235 -7.01 4.13 -1.71
CA SER A 235 -6.60 5.29 -0.90
C SER A 235 -5.41 6.05 -1.43
N GLU A 236 -4.52 5.41 -2.22
CA GLU A 236 -3.26 6.02 -2.63
C GLU A 236 -3.15 6.27 -4.14
N LEU A 237 -3.76 5.41 -4.98
CA LEU A 237 -3.47 5.36 -6.42
C LEU A 237 -4.68 5.64 -7.33
N LEU A 238 -5.90 5.32 -6.89
CA LEU A 238 -7.11 5.52 -7.65
C LEU A 238 -7.80 6.85 -7.29
N GLU A 239 -8.64 7.34 -8.21
CA GLU A 239 -9.53 8.46 -7.96
C GLU A 239 -10.78 8.02 -7.19
N ASP A 240 -11.44 8.99 -6.56
CA ASP A 240 -12.63 8.72 -5.78
C ASP A 240 -13.85 8.37 -6.66
N VAL A 241 -13.94 8.94 -7.88
CA VAL A 241 -15.03 8.72 -8.86
C VAL A 241 -14.49 8.85 -10.29
N TYR A 242 -14.95 8.01 -11.20
CA TYR A 242 -14.61 8.04 -12.63
C TYR A 242 -15.84 8.36 -13.48
N THR A 243 -15.63 8.91 -14.67
CA THR A 243 -16.72 9.23 -15.61
C THR A 243 -17.42 7.97 -16.11
N ASP A 244 -16.65 6.96 -16.48
CA ASP A 244 -17.12 5.70 -17.06
C ASP A 244 -16.14 4.55 -16.78
N VAL A 245 -16.52 3.33 -17.14
CA VAL A 245 -15.74 2.09 -16.94
C VAL A 245 -14.43 2.11 -17.74
N ARG A 246 -14.41 2.71 -18.93
CA ARG A 246 -13.21 2.78 -19.78
C ARG A 246 -12.14 3.67 -19.13
N ALA A 247 -12.53 4.84 -18.65
CA ALA A 247 -11.65 5.74 -17.92
C ALA A 247 -11.12 5.08 -16.63
N ALA A 248 -11.99 4.42 -15.87
CA ALA A 248 -11.62 3.65 -14.70
C ALA A 248 -10.61 2.53 -15.05
N GLY A 249 -10.85 1.78 -16.13
CA GLY A 249 -9.99 0.68 -16.57
C GLY A 249 -8.57 1.12 -16.89
N ILE A 250 -8.40 2.24 -17.60
CA ILE A 250 -7.09 2.83 -17.89
C ILE A 250 -6.36 3.21 -16.59
N CYS A 251 -7.07 3.85 -15.66
CA CYS A 251 -6.50 4.26 -14.37
C CYS A 251 -6.18 3.06 -13.48
N VAL A 252 -7.01 2.03 -13.46
CA VAL A 252 -6.76 0.78 -12.73
C VAL A 252 -5.49 0.09 -13.24
N ALA A 253 -5.33 -0.04 -14.56
CA ALA A 253 -4.13 -0.65 -15.14
C ALA A 253 -2.85 0.10 -14.72
N ARG A 254 -2.84 1.43 -14.82
CA ARG A 254 -1.73 2.27 -14.36
C ARG A 254 -1.50 2.16 -12.84
N ALA A 255 -2.57 2.09 -12.06
CA ALA A 255 -2.48 1.94 -10.61
C ALA A 255 -1.86 0.59 -10.20
N VAL A 256 -2.22 -0.51 -10.88
CA VAL A 256 -1.63 -1.83 -10.68
C VAL A 256 -0.15 -1.83 -11.06
N GLU A 257 0.22 -1.22 -12.19
CA GLU A 257 1.61 -1.08 -12.62
C GLU A 257 2.43 -0.28 -11.58
N THR A 258 1.91 0.89 -11.17
CA THR A 258 2.54 1.74 -10.14
C THR A 258 2.67 1.00 -8.81
N TYR A 259 1.64 0.26 -8.40
CA TYR A 259 1.66 -0.55 -7.19
C TYR A 259 2.74 -1.64 -7.25
N ASN A 260 2.80 -2.37 -8.36
CA ASN A 260 3.73 -3.49 -8.51
C ASN A 260 5.19 -3.06 -8.66
N TYR A 261 5.47 -2.00 -9.43
CA TYR A 261 6.82 -1.67 -9.86
C TYR A 261 7.41 -0.41 -9.24
N LEU A 262 6.60 0.54 -8.79
CA LEU A 262 7.10 1.85 -8.33
C LEU A 262 6.86 2.11 -6.85
N ARG A 263 5.83 1.49 -6.26
CA ARG A 263 5.45 1.78 -4.88
C ARG A 263 6.25 0.96 -3.86
N PRO A 264 7.02 1.59 -2.94
CA PRO A 264 7.68 0.88 -1.85
C PRO A 264 6.65 0.33 -0.85
N HIS A 265 6.90 -0.87 -0.35
CA HIS A 265 6.02 -1.54 0.61
C HIS A 265 6.72 -1.74 1.95
N THR A 266 6.21 -1.14 3.02
CA THR A 266 6.84 -1.22 4.35
C THR A 266 6.93 -2.65 4.90
N SER A 267 5.96 -3.51 4.58
CA SER A 267 6.00 -4.92 4.98
C SER A 267 6.94 -5.79 4.13
N LEU A 268 7.60 -5.20 3.14
CA LEU A 268 8.58 -5.83 2.24
C LEU A 268 9.94 -5.13 2.33
N ASP A 269 10.30 -4.53 3.48
CA ASP A 269 11.52 -3.76 3.68
C ASP A 269 11.71 -2.64 2.63
N MET A 270 10.62 -1.96 2.28
CA MET A 270 10.57 -0.92 1.24
C MET A 270 10.86 -1.41 -0.19
N LEU A 271 10.93 -2.70 -0.43
CA LEU A 271 10.93 -3.23 -1.79
C LEU A 271 9.60 -2.98 -2.48
N THR A 272 9.61 -2.90 -3.80
CA THR A 272 8.38 -3.00 -4.58
C THR A 272 7.88 -4.44 -4.64
N PRO A 273 6.56 -4.68 -4.80
CA PRO A 273 6.03 -6.05 -4.94
C PRO A 273 6.72 -6.87 -6.04
N ALA A 274 7.05 -6.26 -7.17
CA ALA A 274 7.75 -6.95 -8.26
C ALA A 274 9.17 -7.39 -7.87
N LEU A 275 9.93 -6.54 -7.18
CA LEU A 275 11.26 -6.89 -6.67
C LEU A 275 11.18 -7.97 -5.57
N ALA A 276 10.16 -7.90 -4.71
CA ALA A 276 9.93 -8.90 -3.68
C ALA A 276 9.55 -10.26 -4.28
N HIS A 277 8.84 -10.26 -5.41
CA HIS A 277 8.38 -11.47 -6.10
C HIS A 277 9.52 -12.34 -6.63
N SER A 278 10.65 -11.74 -6.99
CA SER A 278 11.86 -12.47 -7.43
C SER A 278 12.74 -13.00 -6.29
N LYS A 279 12.41 -12.70 -5.02
CA LYS A 279 13.22 -13.12 -3.86
C LYS A 279 12.61 -14.33 -3.19
N VAL A 280 13.42 -15.36 -2.95
CA VAL A 280 13.01 -16.58 -2.23
C VAL A 280 13.62 -16.58 -0.83
N ASN A 281 12.81 -16.82 0.22
CA ASN A 281 13.22 -16.91 1.63
C ASN A 281 14.01 -15.70 2.18
N GLN A 282 13.96 -14.54 1.50
CA GLN A 282 14.77 -13.37 1.85
C GLN A 282 13.96 -12.21 2.46
N LEU A 283 12.62 -12.34 2.51
CA LEU A 283 11.78 -11.29 3.07
C LEU A 283 11.62 -11.47 4.58
N LYS A 284 11.91 -10.43 5.34
CA LYS A 284 11.64 -10.40 6.78
C LYS A 284 10.14 -10.34 7.04
N HIS A 285 9.65 -11.21 7.90
CA HIS A 285 8.26 -11.16 8.34
C HIS A 285 8.09 -10.10 9.44
N HIS A 286 7.61 -8.91 9.06
CA HIS A 286 7.32 -7.82 10.00
C HIS A 286 5.97 -7.97 10.70
N TRP A 287 5.17 -8.94 10.31
CA TRP A 287 3.84 -9.15 10.86
C TRP A 287 3.65 -10.58 11.33
N THR A 288 3.23 -10.73 12.58
CA THR A 288 2.80 -12.01 13.15
C THR A 288 1.27 -12.00 13.23
N SER A 289 0.63 -13.09 12.80
CA SER A 289 -0.82 -13.21 12.88
C SER A 289 -1.30 -13.08 14.35
N PRO A 290 -2.53 -12.59 14.61
CA PRO A 290 -3.08 -12.58 15.95
C PRO A 290 -3.04 -13.96 16.61
N TYR A 291 -3.25 -15.02 15.83
CA TYR A 291 -3.16 -16.41 16.28
C TYR A 291 -1.72 -16.78 16.69
N GLN A 292 -0.71 -16.47 15.90
CA GLN A 292 0.71 -16.70 16.26
C GLN A 292 1.13 -15.88 17.50
N ARG A 293 0.59 -14.66 17.67
CA ARG A 293 0.80 -13.86 18.90
C ARG A 293 0.17 -14.53 20.11
N LYS A 294 -1.02 -15.11 19.95
CA LYS A 294 -1.70 -15.85 21.02
C LYS A 294 -0.89 -17.07 21.41
N LEU A 295 -0.45 -17.89 20.46
CA LEU A 295 0.40 -19.06 20.71
C LEU A 295 1.73 -18.70 21.41
N LYS A 296 2.39 -17.62 20.97
CA LYS A 296 3.61 -17.12 21.62
C LYS A 296 3.36 -16.68 23.07
N ARG A 297 2.23 -16.02 23.34
CA ARG A 297 1.83 -15.64 24.72
C ARG A 297 1.55 -16.86 25.60
N GLU A 298 0.83 -17.84 25.08
CA GLU A 298 0.53 -19.09 25.81
C GLU A 298 1.81 -19.91 26.08
N ALA A 299 2.74 -19.97 25.13
CA ALA A 299 4.04 -20.60 25.33
C ALA A 299 4.89 -19.87 26.38
N SER A 300 4.92 -18.53 26.37
CA SER A 300 5.64 -17.73 27.38
C SER A 300 5.03 -17.88 28.78
N MET A 301 3.71 -18.05 28.90
CA MET A 301 3.07 -18.26 30.19
C MET A 301 3.36 -19.65 30.76
N LYS A 302 3.50 -20.69 29.91
CA LYS A 302 3.86 -22.04 30.33
C LYS A 302 5.36 -22.16 30.73
N GLY A 303 6.24 -21.39 30.08
CA GLY A 303 7.67 -21.36 30.40
C GLY A 303 8.04 -20.62 31.70
N ASN A 304 7.14 -19.81 32.27
CA ASN A 304 7.34 -19.11 33.54
C ASN A 304 6.74 -19.88 34.76
N GLN A 305 6.23 -21.09 34.55
CA GLN A 305 5.68 -21.93 35.61
C GLN A 305 6.56 -23.14 35.94
N THR A 306 7.74 -23.22 35.37
CA THR A 306 8.84 -24.12 35.69
C THR A 306 10.00 -23.35 36.30
#